data_7e5d227778c89d0aae084b7c51500e93
#
_entry.id   7e5d227778c89d0aae084b7c51500e93
#
_cell.length_a   1.000
_cell.length_b   1.000
_cell.length_c   1.000
_cell.angle_alpha   90.00
_cell.angle_beta   90.00
_cell.angle_gamma   90.00
#
_symmetry.space_group_name_H-M   'P 1'
#
loop_
_entity.id
_entity.type
_entity.pdbx_description
1 polymer ?
#
loop_
_entity_poly.entity_id
_entity_poly.type
_entity_poly.pdbx_seq_one_letter_code
_entity_poly.pdbx_strand_id
1 'polypeptide(L)'
;MKKIIKKKVKNLDFYKIFKPQLSPKKMLELGVFGGAYFGQNIKEYPKSWFEKAKISKNFDVNLNRFKIAAGLSREHWIEKGWIFKEDPLGWFQWYCRFSLGRRISHIDEIQIKRWKNFTRHVKAIEKNCDSGDLTCRRRQRQAILQWAYDPHI
;
A
#
# COMPACT_ATOMS: atom_id res chain seq x y z
N MET A 1 -31.69 -9.86 16.74
CA MET A 1 -31.53 -8.45 16.34
C MET A 1 -30.34 -7.76 16.95
N LYS A 2 -30.14 -7.77 18.26
CA LYS A 2 -28.99 -7.10 18.91
C LYS A 2 -27.60 -7.60 18.43
N LYS A 3 -27.40 -8.88 18.12
CA LYS A 3 -26.15 -9.45 17.60
C LYS A 3 -25.82 -8.99 16.18
N ILE A 4 -26.83 -8.82 15.32
CA ILE A 4 -26.66 -8.38 13.92
C ILE A 4 -26.34 -6.89 13.87
N ILE A 5 -26.94 -6.08 14.74
CA ILE A 5 -26.68 -4.65 14.85
C ILE A 5 -25.25 -4.40 15.38
N LYS A 6 -24.79 -5.15 16.40
CA LYS A 6 -23.40 -5.08 16.90
C LYS A 6 -22.37 -5.51 15.85
N LYS A 7 -22.68 -6.50 15.00
CA LYS A 7 -21.81 -6.94 13.92
C LYS A 7 -21.72 -5.90 12.80
N LYS A 8 -22.83 -5.22 12.47
CA LYS A 8 -22.86 -4.11 11.50
C LYS A 8 -22.08 -2.88 12.00
N VAL A 9 -22.22 -2.54 13.28
CA VAL A 9 -21.48 -1.43 13.91
C VAL A 9 -19.98 -1.75 13.99
N LYS A 10 -19.62 -3.00 14.32
CA LYS A 10 -18.23 -3.45 14.33
C LYS A 10 -17.59 -3.44 12.94
N ASN A 11 -18.36 -3.76 11.89
CA ASN A 11 -17.89 -3.73 10.50
C ASN A 11 -17.71 -2.30 9.96
N LEU A 12 -18.42 -1.31 10.49
CA LEU A 12 -18.25 0.10 10.12
C LEU A 12 -17.05 0.75 10.83
N ASP A 13 -16.61 0.24 11.98
CA ASP A 13 -15.51 0.82 12.75
C ASP A 13 -14.15 0.65 12.07
N PHE A 14 -13.91 -0.45 11.35
CA PHE A 14 -12.62 -0.63 10.67
C PHE A 14 -12.41 0.35 9.51
N TYR A 15 -13.45 0.80 8.82
CA TYR A 15 -13.34 1.85 7.81
C TYR A 15 -12.88 3.18 8.39
N LYS A 16 -13.29 3.50 9.62
CA LYS A 16 -12.88 4.72 10.32
C LYS A 16 -11.40 4.70 10.72
N ILE A 17 -10.84 3.53 10.94
CA ILE A 17 -9.43 3.35 11.29
C ILE A 17 -8.52 3.62 10.08
N PHE A 18 -9.03 3.34 8.87
CA PHE A 18 -8.23 3.46 7.64
C PHE A 18 -8.04 4.93 7.24
N LYS A 19 -6.87 5.44 7.59
CA LYS A 19 -6.45 6.82 7.31
C LYS A 19 -5.08 6.80 6.62
N PRO A 20 -5.01 6.32 5.36
CA PRO A 20 -3.75 6.31 4.63
C PRO A 20 -3.24 7.73 4.43
N GLN A 21 -1.93 7.91 4.56
CA GLN A 21 -1.28 9.23 4.49
C GLN A 21 -1.00 9.66 3.04
N LEU A 22 -0.94 8.70 2.12
CA LEU A 22 -0.65 8.94 0.72
C LEU A 22 -1.75 8.34 -0.16
N SER A 23 -2.17 9.09 -1.18
CA SER A 23 -3.04 8.55 -2.23
C SER A 23 -2.27 7.61 -3.16
N PRO A 24 -2.95 6.72 -3.89
CA PRO A 24 -2.29 5.91 -4.92
C PRO A 24 -1.52 6.75 -5.94
N LYS A 25 -2.08 7.87 -6.37
CA LYS A 25 -1.42 8.83 -7.27
C LYS A 25 -0.09 9.30 -6.69
N LYS A 26 -0.07 9.73 -5.44
CA LYS A 26 1.14 10.23 -4.78
C LYS A 26 2.18 9.13 -4.61
N MET A 27 1.78 7.91 -4.28
CA MET A 27 2.69 6.77 -4.19
C MET A 27 3.38 6.50 -5.52
N LEU A 28 2.63 6.53 -6.62
CA LEU A 28 3.17 6.35 -7.97
C LEU A 28 4.15 7.47 -8.35
N GLU A 29 3.85 8.70 -7.97
CA GLU A 29 4.73 9.85 -8.22
C GLU A 29 6.04 9.75 -7.44
N LEU A 30 6.00 9.29 -6.19
CA LEU A 30 7.18 9.13 -5.35
C LEU A 30 8.08 7.97 -5.82
N GLY A 31 7.50 6.93 -6.37
CA GLY A 31 8.21 5.76 -6.85
C GLY A 31 8.07 4.55 -5.95
N VAL A 32 7.16 3.65 -6.34
CA VAL A 32 6.90 2.37 -5.69
C VAL A 32 7.04 1.25 -6.70
N PHE A 33 7.36 0.06 -6.25
CA PHE A 33 7.35 -1.18 -7.02
C PHE A 33 8.16 -1.14 -8.32
N GLY A 34 9.25 -0.36 -8.35
CA GLY A 34 10.15 -0.27 -9.52
C GLY A 34 9.45 0.23 -10.79
N GLY A 35 8.31 0.89 -10.67
CA GLY A 35 7.56 1.44 -11.80
C GLY A 35 6.76 0.42 -12.61
N ALA A 36 6.74 -0.86 -12.24
CA ALA A 36 6.21 -1.94 -13.06
C ALA A 36 5.03 -2.71 -12.44
N TYR A 37 4.38 -2.14 -11.43
CA TYR A 37 3.36 -2.85 -10.63
C TYR A 37 2.17 -3.34 -11.47
N PHE A 38 1.61 -2.50 -12.33
CA PHE A 38 0.41 -2.80 -13.08
C PHE A 38 0.67 -3.51 -14.42
N GLY A 39 1.92 -3.62 -14.86
CA GLY A 39 2.23 -4.06 -16.20
C GLY A 39 1.56 -3.15 -17.24
N GLN A 40 0.76 -3.75 -18.14
CA GLN A 40 0.02 -3.01 -19.17
C GLN A 40 -1.41 -2.60 -18.77
N ASN A 41 -1.86 -2.95 -17.55
CA ASN A 41 -3.24 -2.77 -17.09
C ASN A 41 -3.48 -1.41 -16.40
N ILE A 42 -2.91 -0.35 -16.93
CA ILE A 42 -3.07 1.00 -16.36
C ILE A 42 -4.41 1.65 -16.74
N LYS A 43 -5.10 1.15 -17.77
CA LYS A 43 -6.35 1.74 -18.27
C LYS A 43 -7.51 1.70 -17.28
N GLU A 44 -7.45 0.82 -16.28
CA GLU A 44 -8.45 0.70 -15.23
C GLU A 44 -8.48 1.95 -14.31
N TYR A 45 -7.36 2.66 -14.25
CA TYR A 45 -7.16 3.78 -13.31
C TYR A 45 -7.19 5.13 -14.02
N PRO A 46 -7.46 6.24 -13.29
CA PRO A 46 -7.46 7.57 -13.90
C PRO A 46 -6.12 7.91 -14.56
N LYS A 47 -6.16 8.48 -15.76
CA LYS A 47 -4.95 8.90 -16.48
C LYS A 47 -4.08 9.86 -15.66
N SER A 48 -4.71 10.71 -14.85
CA SER A 48 -4.01 11.67 -14.00
C SER A 48 -3.07 11.03 -12.99
N TRP A 49 -3.32 9.77 -12.60
CA TRP A 49 -2.43 9.04 -11.68
C TRP A 49 -1.06 8.77 -12.30
N PHE A 50 -0.97 8.74 -13.62
CA PHE A 50 0.24 8.34 -14.35
C PHE A 50 0.98 9.51 -15.01
N GLU A 51 0.44 10.74 -14.93
CA GLU A 51 1.05 11.93 -15.56
C GLU A 51 2.46 12.21 -15.03
N LYS A 52 2.66 12.05 -13.71
CA LYS A 52 3.95 12.25 -13.04
C LYS A 52 4.49 10.97 -12.40
N ALA A 53 3.85 9.85 -12.67
CA ALA A 53 4.26 8.56 -12.11
C ALA A 53 5.58 8.09 -12.71
N LYS A 54 6.36 7.41 -11.87
CA LYS A 54 7.58 6.72 -12.31
C LYS A 54 7.19 5.33 -12.80
N ILE A 55 7.18 5.14 -14.12
CA ILE A 55 6.72 3.91 -14.78
C ILE A 55 7.85 3.30 -15.60
N SER A 56 7.94 1.98 -15.57
CA SER A 56 8.86 1.18 -16.36
C SER A 56 8.14 -0.08 -16.86
N LYS A 57 8.61 -0.62 -17.99
CA LYS A 57 8.14 -1.91 -18.51
C LYS A 57 8.53 -3.06 -17.58
N ASN A 58 9.75 -3.02 -17.06
CA ASN A 58 10.30 -4.00 -16.12
C ASN A 58 10.61 -3.31 -14.80
N PHE A 59 10.70 -4.09 -13.72
CA PHE A 59 11.09 -3.57 -12.41
C PHE A 59 12.45 -2.86 -12.51
N ASP A 60 12.46 -1.59 -12.12
CA ASP A 60 13.68 -0.77 -12.05
C ASP A 60 13.79 -0.17 -10.64
N VAL A 61 14.75 -0.68 -9.88
CA VAL A 61 15.00 -0.23 -8.49
C VAL A 61 15.35 1.27 -8.42
N ASN A 62 15.90 1.82 -9.47
CA ASN A 62 16.26 3.25 -9.52
C ASN A 62 15.05 4.17 -9.59
N LEU A 63 13.87 3.63 -9.93
CA LEU A 63 12.61 4.37 -9.90
C LEU A 63 11.98 4.40 -8.51
N ASN A 64 12.40 3.53 -7.59
CA ASN A 64 11.94 3.58 -6.21
C ASN A 64 12.44 4.84 -5.51
N ARG A 65 11.61 5.41 -4.64
CA ARG A 65 11.93 6.65 -3.91
C ARG A 65 13.30 6.59 -3.21
N PHE A 66 13.62 5.45 -2.61
CA PHE A 66 14.86 5.25 -1.84
C PHE A 66 15.90 4.40 -2.59
N LYS A 67 15.67 4.12 -3.86
CA LYS A 67 16.61 3.37 -4.72
C LYS A 67 16.97 1.97 -4.19
N ILE A 68 16.02 1.33 -3.52
CA ILE A 68 16.16 0.02 -2.91
C ILE A 68 14.86 -0.77 -3.07
N ALA A 69 14.96 -2.08 -3.24
CA ALA A 69 13.81 -2.96 -3.22
C ALA A 69 13.36 -3.23 -1.77
N ALA A 70 12.05 -3.29 -1.56
CA ALA A 70 11.47 -3.59 -0.25
C ALA A 70 10.25 -4.50 -0.38
N GLY A 71 9.88 -5.14 0.72
CA GLY A 71 8.76 -6.07 0.79
C GLY A 71 9.11 -7.46 0.28
N LEU A 72 8.11 -8.32 0.31
CA LEU A 72 8.19 -9.71 -0.16
C LEU A 72 7.69 -9.80 -1.60
N SER A 73 8.17 -10.81 -2.34
CA SER A 73 7.74 -11.03 -3.72
C SER A 73 6.25 -11.41 -3.80
N ARG A 74 5.63 -11.14 -4.96
CA ARG A 74 4.26 -11.55 -5.23
C ARG A 74 4.12 -13.08 -5.12
N GLU A 75 5.08 -13.84 -5.61
CA GLU A 75 5.13 -15.30 -5.51
C GLU A 75 5.11 -15.77 -4.06
N HIS A 76 5.84 -15.11 -3.17
CA HIS A 76 5.81 -15.41 -1.73
C HIS A 76 4.42 -15.17 -1.14
N TRP A 77 3.76 -14.05 -1.49
CA TRP A 77 2.42 -13.73 -1.04
C TRP A 77 1.39 -14.73 -1.54
N ILE A 78 1.51 -15.18 -2.80
CA ILE A 78 0.65 -16.23 -3.38
C ILE A 78 0.84 -17.54 -2.63
N GLU A 79 2.07 -17.97 -2.40
CA GLU A 79 2.41 -19.20 -1.69
C GLU A 79 1.85 -19.22 -0.26
N LYS A 80 1.87 -18.09 0.44
CA LYS A 80 1.29 -17.93 1.78
C LYS A 80 -0.23 -17.78 1.79
N GLY A 81 -0.88 -17.71 0.64
CA GLY A 81 -2.33 -17.53 0.55
C GLY A 81 -2.79 -16.12 0.94
N TRP A 82 -1.93 -15.12 0.83
CA TRP A 82 -2.22 -13.74 1.23
C TRP A 82 -2.80 -12.88 0.11
N ILE A 83 -2.84 -13.40 -1.11
CA ILE A 83 -3.39 -12.70 -2.27
C ILE A 83 -4.85 -13.11 -2.47
N PHE A 84 -5.73 -12.11 -2.57
CA PHE A 84 -7.11 -12.31 -2.97
C PHE A 84 -7.23 -12.40 -4.50
N LYS A 85 -8.09 -13.30 -4.99
CA LYS A 85 -8.35 -13.43 -6.44
C LYS A 85 -8.93 -12.14 -7.05
N GLU A 86 -9.63 -11.35 -6.25
CA GLU A 86 -10.20 -10.06 -6.65
C GLU A 86 -9.12 -9.02 -6.92
N ASP A 87 -7.98 -9.13 -6.25
CA ASP A 87 -6.84 -8.23 -6.37
C ASP A 87 -5.54 -9.03 -6.53
N PRO A 88 -5.33 -9.66 -7.70
CA PRO A 88 -4.23 -10.61 -7.88
C PRO A 88 -2.83 -9.99 -7.78
N LEU A 89 -2.72 -8.67 -7.90
CA LEU A 89 -1.44 -7.96 -7.72
C LEU A 89 -1.14 -7.61 -6.27
N GLY A 90 -2.10 -7.76 -5.35
CA GLY A 90 -1.88 -7.59 -3.93
C GLY A 90 -2.51 -6.34 -3.33
N TRP A 91 -2.00 -5.93 -2.17
CA TRP A 91 -2.60 -4.88 -1.34
C TRP A 91 -2.72 -3.53 -2.07
N PHE A 92 -1.70 -3.11 -2.81
CA PHE A 92 -1.73 -1.82 -3.52
C PHE A 92 -2.84 -1.78 -4.58
N GLN A 93 -3.06 -2.88 -5.30
CA GLN A 93 -4.18 -2.99 -6.24
C GLN A 93 -5.52 -2.85 -5.52
N TRP A 94 -5.68 -3.52 -4.38
CA TRP A 94 -6.85 -3.34 -3.53
C TRP A 94 -7.01 -1.87 -3.13
N TYR A 95 -5.95 -1.23 -2.68
CA TYR A 95 -5.98 0.18 -2.25
C TYR A 95 -6.38 1.12 -3.38
N CYS A 96 -5.88 0.91 -4.57
CA CYS A 96 -6.27 1.69 -5.74
C CYS A 96 -7.78 1.58 -6.01
N ARG A 97 -8.31 0.37 -6.01
CA ARG A 97 -9.73 0.11 -6.25
C ARG A 97 -10.60 0.63 -5.11
N PHE A 98 -10.16 0.45 -3.88
CA PHE A 98 -10.80 1.03 -2.70
C PHE A 98 -10.88 2.57 -2.80
N SER A 99 -9.80 3.22 -3.20
CA SER A 99 -9.74 4.66 -3.39
C SER A 99 -10.71 5.16 -4.46
N LEU A 100 -11.02 4.33 -5.43
CA LEU A 100 -12.01 4.61 -6.49
C LEU A 100 -13.46 4.28 -6.10
N GLY A 101 -13.67 3.83 -4.86
CA GLY A 101 -15.01 3.63 -4.30
C GLY A 101 -15.46 2.18 -4.16
N ARG A 102 -14.65 1.19 -4.58
CA ARG A 102 -15.02 -0.23 -4.41
C ARG A 102 -15.05 -0.61 -2.94
N ARG A 103 -16.08 -1.35 -2.53
CA ARG A 103 -16.24 -1.86 -1.16
C ARG A 103 -16.61 -3.34 -1.18
N ILE A 104 -15.74 -4.17 -0.59
CA ILE A 104 -15.96 -5.61 -0.36
C ILE A 104 -15.60 -5.87 1.09
N SER A 105 -16.61 -5.85 1.98
CA SER A 105 -16.39 -5.69 3.42
C SER A 105 -15.47 -6.73 4.04
N HIS A 106 -15.56 -8.01 3.65
CA HIS A 106 -14.70 -9.06 4.22
C HIS A 106 -13.24 -8.96 3.76
N ILE A 107 -12.99 -8.46 2.56
CA ILE A 107 -11.64 -8.19 2.04
C ILE A 107 -11.11 -6.91 2.66
N ASP A 108 -11.90 -5.85 2.66
CA ASP A 108 -11.51 -4.54 3.19
C ASP A 108 -11.07 -4.64 4.65
N GLU A 109 -11.79 -5.41 5.48
CA GLU A 109 -11.42 -5.61 6.87
C GLU A 109 -10.03 -6.21 7.02
N ILE A 110 -9.72 -7.24 6.24
CA ILE A 110 -8.39 -7.89 6.27
C ILE A 110 -7.30 -6.95 5.79
N GLN A 111 -7.52 -6.26 4.67
CA GLN A 111 -6.55 -5.35 4.08
C GLN A 111 -6.27 -4.13 4.97
N ILE A 112 -7.27 -3.61 5.64
CA ILE A 112 -7.13 -2.51 6.59
C ILE A 112 -6.36 -2.96 7.84
N LYS A 113 -6.62 -4.18 8.34
CA LYS A 113 -5.84 -4.75 9.46
C LYS A 113 -4.36 -4.92 9.10
N ARG A 114 -4.06 -5.40 7.90
CA ARG A 114 -2.67 -5.51 7.41
C ARG A 114 -2.00 -4.15 7.37
N TRP A 115 -2.68 -3.15 6.83
CA TRP A 115 -2.20 -1.77 6.82
C TRP A 115 -1.92 -1.24 8.23
N LYS A 116 -2.84 -1.44 9.15
CA LYS A 116 -2.67 -1.00 10.54
C LYS A 116 -1.48 -1.68 11.23
N ASN A 117 -1.28 -2.97 11.00
CA ASN A 117 -0.14 -3.70 11.55
C ASN A 117 1.21 -3.18 11.04
N PHE A 118 1.22 -2.51 9.91
CA PHE A 118 2.43 -1.92 9.33
C PHE A 118 2.94 -0.69 10.10
N THR A 119 2.14 -0.12 11.01
CA THR A 119 2.56 0.98 11.89
C THR A 119 3.78 0.65 12.74
N ARG A 120 4.03 -0.63 13.03
CA ARG A 120 5.25 -1.08 13.73
C ARG A 120 6.54 -0.66 13.01
N HIS A 121 6.51 -0.62 11.68
CA HIS A 121 7.66 -0.17 10.88
C HIS A 121 7.83 1.34 10.92
N VAL A 122 6.74 2.09 10.95
CA VAL A 122 6.76 3.55 11.16
C VAL A 122 7.40 3.88 12.52
N LYS A 123 6.94 3.22 13.58
CA LYS A 123 7.48 3.38 14.94
C LYS A 123 8.96 3.00 15.04
N ALA A 124 9.38 1.97 14.31
CA ALA A 124 10.78 1.55 14.29
C ALA A 124 11.68 2.62 13.66
N ILE A 125 11.23 3.28 12.60
CA ILE A 125 11.94 4.40 11.99
C ILE A 125 12.03 5.58 12.98
N GLU A 126 10.91 5.97 13.58
CA GLU A 126 10.85 7.07 14.55
C GLU A 126 11.77 6.84 15.74
N LYS A 127 11.84 5.59 16.23
CA LYS A 127 12.69 5.22 17.38
C LYS A 127 14.18 5.21 17.06
N ASN A 128 14.57 4.80 15.86
CA ASN A 128 15.97 4.48 15.53
C ASN A 128 16.64 5.48 14.60
N CYS A 129 15.89 6.45 14.06
CA CYS A 129 16.40 7.45 13.12
C CYS A 129 16.13 8.85 13.64
N ASP A 130 17.04 9.77 13.34
CA ASP A 130 16.77 11.19 13.53
C ASP A 130 15.68 11.63 12.55
N SER A 131 14.79 12.51 13.01
CA SER A 131 13.69 13.01 12.18
C SER A 131 14.22 13.65 10.90
N GLY A 132 13.73 13.16 9.77
CA GLY A 132 14.12 13.67 8.45
C GLY A 132 15.41 13.12 7.88
N ASP A 133 16.12 12.23 8.59
CA ASP A 133 17.28 11.54 8.04
C ASP A 133 16.84 10.42 7.10
N LEU A 134 16.68 10.73 5.83
CA LEU A 134 16.20 9.81 4.80
C LEU A 134 17.21 8.74 4.39
N THR A 135 18.46 8.83 4.88
CA THR A 135 19.47 7.79 4.66
C THR A 135 19.37 6.65 5.68
N CYS A 136 18.71 6.92 6.80
CA CYS A 136 18.49 5.94 7.88
C CYS A 136 17.35 5.01 7.52
N ARG A 137 17.57 3.70 7.59
CA ARG A 137 16.57 2.65 7.35
C ARG A 137 15.84 2.77 6.00
N ARG A 138 16.58 2.98 4.94
CA ARG A 138 16.05 3.20 3.58
C ARG A 138 15.10 2.09 3.12
N ARG A 139 15.42 0.82 3.36
CA ARG A 139 14.54 -0.31 2.99
C ARG A 139 13.23 -0.25 3.74
N GLN A 140 13.24 0.03 5.02
CA GLN A 140 12.04 0.15 5.83
C GLN A 140 11.20 1.36 5.42
N ARG A 141 11.82 2.48 5.05
CA ARG A 141 11.14 3.64 4.49
C ARG A 141 10.45 3.32 3.16
N GLN A 142 11.14 2.60 2.28
CA GLN A 142 10.52 2.13 1.02
C GLN A 142 9.35 1.19 1.30
N ALA A 143 9.46 0.32 2.30
CA ALA A 143 8.39 -0.59 2.69
C ALA A 143 7.13 0.15 3.18
N ILE A 144 7.28 1.14 4.07
CA ILE A 144 6.10 1.89 4.55
C ILE A 144 5.46 2.74 3.46
N LEU A 145 6.24 3.24 2.50
CA LEU A 145 5.72 3.92 1.31
C LEU A 145 4.79 3.00 0.50
N GLN A 146 5.14 1.72 0.37
CA GLN A 146 4.32 0.73 -0.32
C GLN A 146 2.95 0.48 0.35
N TRP A 147 2.79 0.90 1.60
CA TRP A 147 1.58 0.76 2.40
C TRP A 147 0.91 2.11 2.71
N ALA A 148 1.16 3.11 1.90
CA ALA A 148 0.54 4.43 1.99
C ALA A 148 0.86 5.22 3.26
N TYR A 149 1.98 4.94 3.91
CA TYR A 149 2.54 5.80 4.95
C TYR A 149 3.57 6.76 4.37
N ASP A 150 3.59 7.99 4.87
CA ASP A 150 4.61 8.96 4.47
C ASP A 150 5.99 8.52 4.98
N PRO A 151 6.96 8.24 4.08
CA PRO A 151 8.28 7.78 4.48
C PRO A 151 9.25 8.90 4.87
N HIS A 152 8.82 10.15 4.80
CA HIS A 152 9.67 11.34 5.02
C HIS A 152 9.65 11.80 6.49
N ILE A 153 9.50 10.89 7.40
CA ILE A 153 9.47 11.12 8.84
C ILE A 153 10.88 11.16 9.45
#